data_104f3e8c28ce072b20c5c862e8adfdb2
#
_entry.id   104f3e8c28ce072b20c5c862e8adfdb2
#
_cell.length_a   1.000
_cell.length_b   1.000
_cell.length_c   1.000
_cell.angle_alpha   90.00
_cell.angle_beta   90.00
_cell.angle_gamma   90.00
#
_symmetry.space_group_name_H-M   'P 1'
#
loop_
_entity.id
_entity.type
_entity.pdbx_description
1 polymer ?
#
loop_
_entity_poly.entity_id
_entity_poly.type
_entity_poly.pdbx_seq_one_letter_code
_entity_poly.pdbx_strand_id
1 'polypeptide(L)'
;IPGVMVWSTFVLAIVLAFVKPLWAIYFIIVFDCYWLVRICYLLIYLLNSWFKYRRAVKINWLEKVKKIMGWEKVYHLIILPTYKEPVNVLRTTFGSLAAINYPLDKLIVVLAGEERDQVNFLNTTQIIEKEFGHIFFKFLITLHPKDIEGELAGKGANATWAAKQATKLIDELQIPYEDVLVSNFDADTCPHPEYFSYLTYTFLLHPNRTRASYQPVAVYNNNIWDSPAMLRIINNSTTFWLFTDLARPERLFTFSSHCMSF
;
A
#
# COMPACT_ATOMS: atom_id res chain seq x y z
N ILE A 1 -23.81 17.45 -7.12
CA ILE A 1 -24.64 16.55 -7.96
C ILE A 1 -24.92 15.22 -7.28
N PRO A 2 -23.93 14.38 -6.82
CA PRO A 2 -24.22 13.06 -6.23
C PRO A 2 -25.17 13.11 -5.03
N GLY A 3 -24.95 14.04 -4.08
CA GLY A 3 -25.80 14.16 -2.90
C GLY A 3 -27.27 14.52 -3.24
N VAL A 4 -27.48 15.39 -4.22
CA VAL A 4 -28.83 15.72 -4.70
C VAL A 4 -29.50 14.48 -5.30
N MET A 5 -28.80 13.68 -6.10
CA MET A 5 -29.34 12.46 -6.68
C MET A 5 -29.75 11.45 -5.61
N VAL A 6 -28.93 11.26 -4.57
CA VAL A 6 -29.25 10.35 -3.46
C VAL A 6 -30.51 10.78 -2.74
N TRP A 7 -30.58 12.04 -2.32
CA TRP A 7 -31.77 12.56 -1.62
C TRP A 7 -33.02 12.56 -2.50
N SER A 8 -32.89 12.91 -3.78
CA SER A 8 -34.00 12.84 -4.75
C SER A 8 -34.53 11.43 -4.90
N THR A 9 -33.65 10.41 -4.92
CA THR A 9 -34.07 8.99 -4.98
C THR A 9 -34.89 8.57 -3.77
N PHE A 10 -34.46 8.94 -2.57
CA PHE A 10 -35.21 8.65 -1.34
C PHE A 10 -36.58 9.37 -1.32
N VAL A 11 -36.60 10.66 -1.61
CA VAL A 11 -37.83 11.47 -1.65
C VAL A 11 -38.79 10.89 -2.71
N LEU A 12 -38.28 10.57 -3.92
CA LEU A 12 -39.08 9.98 -5.00
C LEU A 12 -39.71 8.63 -4.58
N ALA A 13 -38.94 7.76 -3.93
CA ALA A 13 -39.45 6.48 -3.46
C ALA A 13 -40.60 6.66 -2.45
N ILE A 14 -40.47 7.61 -1.51
CA ILE A 14 -41.51 7.92 -0.52
C ILE A 14 -42.75 8.49 -1.23
N VAL A 15 -42.58 9.47 -2.11
CA VAL A 15 -43.68 10.09 -2.84
C VAL A 15 -44.43 9.06 -3.69
N LEU A 16 -43.72 8.21 -4.41
CA LEU A 16 -44.29 7.13 -5.23
C LEU A 16 -45.11 6.15 -4.37
N ALA A 17 -44.65 5.83 -3.16
CA ALA A 17 -45.35 4.92 -2.26
C ALA A 17 -46.77 5.42 -1.91
N PHE A 18 -46.97 6.76 -1.81
CA PHE A 18 -48.28 7.36 -1.51
C PHE A 18 -49.09 7.67 -2.76
N VAL A 19 -48.46 8.12 -3.84
CA VAL A 19 -49.17 8.61 -5.03
C VAL A 19 -49.44 7.49 -6.04
N LYS A 20 -48.50 6.60 -6.22
CA LYS A 20 -48.55 5.48 -7.20
C LYS A 20 -47.87 4.23 -6.65
N PRO A 21 -48.49 3.50 -5.71
CA PRO A 21 -47.86 2.37 -5.00
C PRO A 21 -47.27 1.29 -5.93
N LEU A 22 -47.93 1.03 -7.03
CA LEU A 22 -47.45 0.03 -8.02
C LEU A 22 -46.08 0.42 -8.60
N TRP A 23 -45.86 1.71 -8.89
CA TRP A 23 -44.56 2.19 -9.39
C TRP A 23 -43.48 2.12 -8.30
N ALA A 24 -43.84 2.36 -7.03
CA ALA A 24 -42.92 2.18 -5.92
C ALA A 24 -42.46 0.71 -5.80
N ILE A 25 -43.38 -0.24 -5.98
CA ILE A 25 -43.06 -1.69 -5.98
C ILE A 25 -42.09 -2.02 -7.12
N TYR A 26 -42.35 -1.57 -8.34
CA TYR A 26 -41.44 -1.79 -9.47
C TYR A 26 -40.06 -1.17 -9.24
N PHE A 27 -40.02 0.05 -8.68
CA PHE A 27 -38.75 0.68 -8.32
C PHE A 27 -37.94 -0.15 -7.32
N ILE A 28 -38.57 -0.66 -6.26
CA ILE A 28 -37.91 -1.50 -5.26
C ILE A 28 -37.39 -2.79 -5.89
N ILE A 29 -38.22 -3.48 -6.69
CA ILE A 29 -37.81 -4.72 -7.37
C ILE A 29 -36.58 -4.47 -8.26
N VAL A 30 -36.58 -3.43 -9.08
CA VAL A 30 -35.46 -3.09 -9.96
C VAL A 30 -34.22 -2.75 -9.15
N PHE A 31 -34.38 -1.99 -8.07
CA PHE A 31 -33.30 -1.64 -7.15
C PHE A 31 -32.70 -2.90 -6.49
N ASP A 32 -33.52 -3.80 -5.99
CA ASP A 32 -33.07 -5.04 -5.35
C ASP A 32 -32.39 -5.98 -6.38
N CYS A 33 -32.94 -6.12 -7.57
CA CYS A 33 -32.31 -6.85 -8.66
C CYS A 33 -30.94 -6.27 -9.05
N TYR A 34 -30.83 -4.95 -9.15
CA TYR A 34 -29.53 -4.28 -9.39
C TYR A 34 -28.52 -4.64 -8.30
N TRP A 35 -28.92 -4.52 -7.02
CA TRP A 35 -28.01 -4.84 -5.91
C TRP A 35 -27.65 -6.32 -5.86
N LEU A 36 -28.58 -7.21 -6.16
CA LEU A 36 -28.30 -8.64 -6.23
C LEU A 36 -27.24 -8.95 -7.29
N VAL A 37 -27.42 -8.44 -8.50
CA VAL A 37 -26.43 -8.59 -9.57
C VAL A 37 -25.08 -7.97 -9.17
N ARG A 38 -25.10 -6.80 -8.55
CA ARG A 38 -23.90 -6.11 -8.07
C ARG A 38 -23.15 -6.92 -7.01
N ILE A 39 -23.86 -7.51 -6.05
CA ILE A 39 -23.25 -8.35 -5.01
C ILE A 39 -22.66 -9.62 -5.63
N CYS A 40 -23.36 -10.28 -6.54
CA CYS A 40 -22.84 -11.45 -7.25
C CYS A 40 -21.57 -11.11 -8.03
N TYR A 41 -21.55 -9.99 -8.72
CA TYR A 41 -20.37 -9.47 -9.43
C TYR A 41 -19.19 -9.27 -8.48
N LEU A 42 -19.38 -8.56 -7.38
CA LEU A 42 -18.32 -8.32 -6.38
C LEU A 42 -17.82 -9.62 -5.77
N LEU A 43 -18.70 -10.57 -5.48
CA LEU A 43 -18.35 -11.87 -4.92
C LEU A 43 -17.46 -12.68 -5.87
N ILE A 44 -17.73 -12.66 -7.18
CA ILE A 44 -16.89 -13.34 -8.17
C ILE A 44 -15.45 -12.77 -8.13
N TYR A 45 -15.30 -11.45 -8.10
CA TYR A 45 -13.98 -10.82 -8.02
C TYR A 45 -13.28 -11.09 -6.68
N LEU A 46 -14.00 -11.06 -5.57
CA LEU A 46 -13.48 -11.42 -4.25
C LEU A 46 -12.90 -12.84 -4.24
N LEU A 47 -13.68 -13.82 -4.69
CA LEU A 47 -13.25 -15.22 -4.73
C LEU A 47 -12.05 -15.41 -5.66
N ASN A 48 -12.05 -14.79 -6.84
CA ASN A 48 -10.96 -14.86 -7.79
C ASN A 48 -9.66 -14.26 -7.20
N SER A 49 -9.77 -13.10 -6.57
CA SER A 49 -8.65 -12.41 -5.92
C SER A 49 -8.10 -13.24 -4.77
N TRP A 50 -8.98 -13.79 -3.93
CA TRP A 50 -8.59 -14.68 -2.84
C TRP A 50 -7.84 -15.92 -3.32
N PHE A 51 -8.32 -16.60 -4.36
CA PHE A 51 -7.62 -17.75 -4.92
C PHE A 51 -6.26 -17.38 -5.55
N LYS A 52 -6.17 -16.23 -6.22
CA LYS A 52 -4.89 -15.71 -6.72
C LYS A 52 -3.91 -15.46 -5.57
N TYR A 53 -4.34 -14.77 -4.52
CA TYR A 53 -3.54 -14.53 -3.33
C TYR A 53 -3.05 -15.83 -2.70
N ARG A 54 -3.98 -16.78 -2.41
CA ARG A 54 -3.65 -18.09 -1.82
C ARG A 54 -2.64 -18.91 -2.64
N ARG A 55 -2.63 -18.73 -3.95
CA ARG A 55 -1.61 -19.34 -4.83
C ARG A 55 -0.30 -18.56 -4.77
N ALA A 56 -0.36 -17.24 -4.85
CA ALA A 56 0.82 -16.39 -4.89
C ALA A 56 1.70 -16.53 -3.64
N VAL A 57 1.12 -16.57 -2.44
CA VAL A 57 1.86 -16.70 -1.18
C VAL A 57 2.54 -18.05 -0.98
N LYS A 58 2.22 -19.07 -1.79
CA LYS A 58 2.84 -20.42 -1.72
C LYS A 58 4.00 -20.60 -2.69
N ILE A 59 4.23 -19.64 -3.57
CA ILE A 59 5.26 -19.73 -4.61
C ILE A 59 6.54 -19.11 -4.09
N ASN A 60 7.67 -19.79 -4.27
CA ASN A 60 8.98 -19.17 -4.13
C ASN A 60 9.25 -18.30 -5.35
N TRP A 61 8.97 -17.01 -5.21
CA TRP A 61 9.12 -16.06 -6.31
C TRP A 61 10.57 -15.74 -6.61
N LEU A 62 11.46 -15.82 -5.63
CA LEU A 62 12.90 -15.61 -5.87
C LEU A 62 13.46 -16.60 -6.87
N GLU A 63 13.09 -17.88 -6.77
CA GLU A 63 13.50 -18.91 -7.73
C GLU A 63 12.96 -18.64 -9.15
N LYS A 64 11.82 -17.96 -9.28
CA LYS A 64 11.28 -17.54 -10.57
C LYS A 64 11.99 -16.30 -11.11
N VAL A 65 12.27 -15.33 -10.25
CA VAL A 65 12.97 -14.10 -10.62
C VAL A 65 14.38 -14.41 -11.11
N LYS A 66 15.11 -15.29 -10.44
CA LYS A 66 16.46 -15.72 -10.83
C LYS A 66 16.58 -16.26 -12.25
N LYS A 67 15.47 -16.69 -12.86
CA LYS A 67 15.42 -17.16 -14.25
C LYS A 67 15.25 -16.05 -15.28
N ILE A 68 15.02 -14.81 -14.83
CA ILE A 68 14.81 -13.65 -15.69
C ILE A 68 16.12 -12.87 -15.76
N MET A 69 16.64 -12.65 -16.97
CA MET A 69 17.88 -11.91 -17.18
C MET A 69 17.74 -10.47 -16.68
N GLY A 70 18.74 -9.98 -15.94
CA GLY A 70 18.81 -8.61 -15.44
C GLY A 70 18.11 -8.38 -14.09
N TRP A 71 17.61 -9.41 -13.44
CA TRP A 71 16.97 -9.27 -12.13
C TRP A 71 17.92 -8.75 -11.05
N GLU A 72 19.21 -9.06 -11.15
CA GLU A 72 20.26 -8.63 -10.22
C GLU A 72 20.47 -7.11 -10.23
N LYS A 73 20.02 -6.43 -11.27
CA LYS A 73 20.14 -4.97 -11.39
C LYS A 73 19.06 -4.24 -10.61
N VAL A 74 17.97 -4.91 -10.25
CA VAL A 74 16.80 -4.27 -9.63
C VAL A 74 17.07 -3.98 -8.15
N TYR A 75 16.95 -2.71 -7.78
CA TYR A 75 16.98 -2.22 -6.41
C TYR A 75 15.58 -1.83 -5.94
N HIS A 76 15.34 -1.99 -4.65
CA HIS A 76 14.11 -1.54 -4.01
C HIS A 76 14.42 -0.38 -3.06
N LEU A 77 13.87 0.79 -3.37
CA LEU A 77 13.86 1.96 -2.49
C LEU A 77 12.60 1.91 -1.66
N ILE A 78 12.74 1.75 -0.35
CA ILE A 78 11.62 1.63 0.60
C ILE A 78 11.58 2.89 1.44
N ILE A 79 10.52 3.68 1.33
CA ILE A 79 10.32 4.91 2.11
C ILE A 79 9.32 4.61 3.22
N LEU A 80 9.73 4.86 4.47
CA LEU A 80 8.96 4.64 5.70
C LEU A 80 8.79 5.98 6.43
N PRO A 81 7.77 6.78 6.06
CA PRO A 81 7.47 8.01 6.81
C PRO A 81 6.95 7.69 8.20
N THR A 82 7.53 8.31 9.22
CA THR A 82 7.18 8.10 10.63
C THR A 82 6.86 9.42 11.33
N TYR A 83 5.90 9.38 12.23
CA TYR A 83 5.56 10.49 13.11
C TYR A 83 5.02 9.97 14.43
N LYS A 84 5.79 10.13 15.52
CA LYS A 84 5.46 9.66 16.88
C LYS A 84 5.31 8.14 17.00
N GLU A 85 5.85 7.37 16.04
CA GLU A 85 5.78 5.91 16.10
C GLU A 85 6.72 5.38 17.21
N PRO A 86 6.23 4.45 18.05
CA PRO A 86 7.06 3.83 19.06
C PRO A 86 8.05 2.84 18.45
N VAL A 87 9.19 2.66 19.09
CA VAL A 87 10.28 1.80 18.60
C VAL A 87 9.88 0.35 18.35
N ASN A 88 8.93 -0.19 19.13
CA ASN A 88 8.45 -1.57 18.95
C ASN A 88 7.70 -1.77 17.62
N VAL A 89 6.96 -0.78 17.16
CA VAL A 89 6.30 -0.82 15.84
C VAL A 89 7.35 -0.88 14.74
N LEU A 90 8.34 0.02 14.78
CA LEU A 90 9.43 0.00 13.79
C LEU A 90 10.26 -1.28 13.85
N ARG A 91 10.54 -1.83 15.03
CA ARG A 91 11.22 -3.13 15.15
C ARG A 91 10.47 -4.24 14.45
N THR A 92 9.15 -4.28 14.58
CA THR A 92 8.30 -5.28 13.88
C THR A 92 8.41 -5.12 12.38
N THR A 93 8.33 -3.90 11.87
CA THR A 93 8.46 -3.58 10.44
C THR A 93 9.85 -3.94 9.90
N PHE A 94 10.92 -3.48 10.57
CA PHE A 94 12.29 -3.78 10.17
C PHE A 94 12.63 -5.27 10.30
N GLY A 95 12.10 -5.95 11.33
CA GLY A 95 12.20 -7.40 11.47
C GLY A 95 11.55 -8.15 10.29
N SER A 96 10.41 -7.68 9.82
CA SER A 96 9.76 -8.25 8.63
C SER A 96 10.56 -7.97 7.35
N LEU A 97 11.16 -6.78 7.20
CA LEU A 97 12.05 -6.44 6.10
C LEU A 97 13.33 -7.30 6.10
N ALA A 98 13.88 -7.58 7.27
CA ALA A 98 15.05 -8.45 7.40
C ALA A 98 14.75 -9.93 7.08
N ALA A 99 13.48 -10.35 7.17
CA ALA A 99 13.04 -11.74 6.94
C ALA A 99 12.53 -12.00 5.52
N ILE A 100 12.68 -11.05 4.60
CA ILE A 100 12.19 -11.22 3.21
C ILE A 100 13.03 -12.21 2.42
N ASN A 101 12.40 -12.88 1.46
CA ASN A 101 13.07 -13.75 0.48
C ASN A 101 13.48 -12.94 -0.76
N TYR A 102 14.41 -12.00 -0.57
CA TYR A 102 15.06 -11.18 -1.60
C TYR A 102 16.43 -10.74 -1.10
N PRO A 103 17.46 -10.53 -1.96
CA PRO A 103 18.77 -10.08 -1.53
C PRO A 103 18.71 -8.74 -0.78
N LEU A 104 19.13 -8.72 0.48
CA LEU A 104 19.09 -7.52 1.33
C LEU A 104 20.06 -6.45 0.87
N ASP A 105 21.12 -6.82 0.15
CA ASP A 105 22.07 -5.93 -0.54
C ASP A 105 21.47 -5.25 -1.79
N LYS A 106 20.19 -5.44 -2.06
CA LYS A 106 19.40 -4.75 -3.08
C LYS A 106 18.34 -3.83 -2.50
N LEU A 107 18.30 -3.68 -1.17
CA LEU A 107 17.35 -2.81 -0.50
C LEU A 107 18.00 -1.51 -0.04
N ILE A 108 17.42 -0.39 -0.44
CA ILE A 108 17.71 0.94 0.08
C ILE A 108 16.52 1.33 0.95
N VAL A 109 16.74 1.42 2.26
CA VAL A 109 15.66 1.72 3.22
C VAL A 109 15.83 3.14 3.73
N VAL A 110 14.77 3.93 3.62
CA VAL A 110 14.73 5.33 4.08
C VAL A 110 13.75 5.45 5.22
N LEU A 111 14.26 5.73 6.41
CA LEU A 111 13.45 6.06 7.58
C LEU A 111 13.30 7.58 7.64
N ALA A 112 12.08 8.06 7.43
CA ALA A 112 11.79 9.47 7.24
C ALA A 112 10.98 10.03 8.41
N GLY A 113 11.60 10.87 9.22
CA GLY A 113 10.98 11.57 10.34
C GLY A 113 10.61 13.00 10.02
N GLU A 114 9.90 13.63 10.93
CA GLU A 114 9.53 15.05 10.87
C GLU A 114 10.19 15.83 12.01
N GLU A 115 10.68 17.03 11.73
CA GLU A 115 11.30 17.91 12.73
C GLU A 115 10.36 18.21 13.92
N ARG A 116 9.05 18.14 13.69
CA ARG A 116 8.03 18.30 14.74
C ARG A 116 8.09 17.22 15.83
N ASP A 117 8.73 16.09 15.55
CA ASP A 117 8.93 14.95 16.46
C ASP A 117 10.42 14.58 16.59
N GLN A 118 11.32 15.54 16.36
CA GLN A 118 12.76 15.30 16.22
C GLN A 118 13.36 14.49 17.37
N VAL A 119 13.04 14.83 18.61
CA VAL A 119 13.65 14.18 19.79
C VAL A 119 13.28 12.70 19.86
N ASN A 120 12.00 12.37 19.72
CA ASN A 120 11.53 10.98 19.71
C ASN A 120 12.08 10.23 18.50
N PHE A 121 12.03 10.86 17.31
CA PHE A 121 12.53 10.28 16.08
C PHE A 121 14.01 9.91 16.15
N LEU A 122 14.88 10.82 16.63
CA LEU A 122 16.32 10.56 16.72
C LEU A 122 16.63 9.44 17.72
N ASN A 123 15.97 9.42 18.88
CA ASN A 123 16.13 8.34 19.84
C ASN A 123 15.72 6.98 19.27
N THR A 124 14.57 6.92 18.61
CA THR A 124 14.05 5.71 17.99
C THR A 124 14.96 5.25 16.84
N THR A 125 15.41 6.19 16.01
CA THR A 125 16.25 5.92 14.86
C THR A 125 17.61 5.35 15.25
N GLN A 126 18.26 5.88 16.30
CA GLN A 126 19.54 5.34 16.80
C GLN A 126 19.43 3.85 17.17
N ILE A 127 18.32 3.45 17.76
CA ILE A 127 18.06 2.04 18.13
C ILE A 127 17.90 1.20 16.85
N ILE A 128 17.05 1.63 15.92
CA ILE A 128 16.77 0.91 14.69
C ILE A 128 18.02 0.81 13.80
N GLU A 129 18.79 1.89 13.67
CA GLU A 129 20.03 1.90 12.90
C GLU A 129 21.07 0.93 13.48
N LYS A 130 21.22 0.88 14.81
CA LYS A 130 22.11 -0.07 15.46
C LYS A 130 21.69 -1.53 15.24
N GLU A 131 20.38 -1.80 15.27
CA GLU A 131 19.85 -3.16 15.14
C GLU A 131 19.80 -3.63 13.68
N PHE A 132 19.46 -2.76 12.72
CA PHE A 132 19.14 -3.13 11.33
C PHE A 132 19.93 -2.36 10.26
N GLY A 133 20.58 -1.25 10.57
CA GLY A 133 21.20 -0.38 9.57
C GLY A 133 22.28 -1.07 8.72
N HIS A 134 22.95 -2.08 9.27
CA HIS A 134 24.01 -2.83 8.60
C HIS A 134 23.51 -3.98 7.71
N ILE A 135 22.21 -4.29 7.73
CA ILE A 135 21.61 -5.43 7.03
C ILE A 135 21.33 -5.10 5.56
N PHE A 136 20.93 -3.86 5.29
CA PHE A 136 20.51 -3.40 3.98
C PHE A 136 21.67 -2.84 3.16
N PHE A 137 21.50 -2.76 1.83
CA PHE A 137 22.49 -2.12 0.97
C PHE A 137 22.80 -0.69 1.41
N LYS A 138 21.74 0.08 1.68
CA LYS A 138 21.86 1.42 2.27
C LYS A 138 20.71 1.65 3.25
N PHE A 139 21.02 2.29 4.35
CA PHE A 139 20.05 2.78 5.32
C PHE A 139 20.20 4.31 5.39
N LEU A 140 19.16 5.03 4.99
CA LEU A 140 19.12 6.48 4.97
C LEU A 140 18.14 7.01 6.01
N ILE A 141 18.57 7.98 6.81
CA ILE A 141 17.74 8.67 7.78
C ILE A 141 17.51 10.08 7.25
N THR A 142 16.26 10.49 7.14
CA THR A 142 15.89 11.83 6.71
C THR A 142 15.02 12.52 7.74
N LEU A 143 15.20 13.83 7.90
CA LEU A 143 14.37 14.65 8.78
C LEU A 143 13.74 15.75 7.93
N HIS A 144 12.42 15.71 7.80
CA HIS A 144 11.65 16.71 7.06
C HIS A 144 11.56 18.00 7.89
N PRO A 145 12.04 19.16 7.39
CA PRO A 145 11.94 20.43 8.10
C PRO A 145 10.47 20.83 8.35
N LYS A 146 10.23 21.50 9.46
CA LYS A 146 8.93 22.11 9.73
C LYS A 146 8.79 23.44 9.00
N ASP A 147 7.56 23.90 8.87
CA ASP A 147 7.19 25.25 8.45
C ASP A 147 7.73 25.65 7.05
N ILE A 148 7.79 24.68 6.10
CA ILE A 148 8.11 24.98 4.70
C ILE A 148 6.92 25.74 4.09
N GLU A 149 7.20 26.93 3.54
CA GLU A 149 6.20 27.79 2.93
C GLU A 149 5.49 27.08 1.75
N GLY A 150 4.16 27.11 1.75
CA GLY A 150 3.33 26.48 0.71
C GLY A 150 3.15 24.99 0.84
N GLU A 151 3.72 24.33 1.88
CA GLU A 151 3.62 22.90 2.10
C GLU A 151 2.68 22.56 3.26
N LEU A 152 1.77 21.61 3.03
CA LEU A 152 0.93 21.05 4.09
C LEU A 152 1.71 19.96 4.84
N ALA A 153 1.95 20.18 6.14
CA ALA A 153 2.64 19.21 6.99
C ALA A 153 1.85 17.90 7.07
N GLY A 154 2.54 16.78 6.79
CA GLY A 154 1.95 15.45 6.85
C GLY A 154 2.78 14.38 6.14
N LYS A 155 2.26 13.15 6.15
CA LYS A 155 2.92 11.96 5.57
C LYS A 155 3.40 12.18 4.13
N GLY A 156 2.58 12.83 3.28
CA GLY A 156 2.92 13.08 1.88
C GLY A 156 4.11 14.01 1.70
N ALA A 157 4.16 15.09 2.48
CA ALA A 157 5.27 16.03 2.52
C ALA A 157 6.57 15.34 2.96
N ASN A 158 6.52 14.60 4.07
CA ASN A 158 7.64 13.82 4.58
C ASN A 158 8.14 12.77 3.58
N ALA A 159 7.25 12.01 2.94
CA ALA A 159 7.61 11.04 1.91
C ALA A 159 8.25 11.71 0.68
N THR A 160 7.75 12.88 0.26
CA THR A 160 8.33 13.65 -0.86
C THR A 160 9.72 14.15 -0.51
N TRP A 161 9.93 14.65 0.71
CA TRP A 161 11.25 15.07 1.17
C TRP A 161 12.23 13.90 1.17
N ALA A 162 11.82 12.76 1.75
CA ALA A 162 12.61 11.54 1.79
C ALA A 162 12.97 11.05 0.38
N ALA A 163 12.04 11.08 -0.57
CA ALA A 163 12.28 10.72 -1.95
C ALA A 163 13.34 11.62 -2.59
N LYS A 164 13.28 12.95 -2.39
CA LYS A 164 14.30 13.89 -2.88
C LYS A 164 15.70 13.60 -2.31
N GLN A 165 15.81 13.21 -1.04
CA GLN A 165 17.11 12.84 -0.46
C GLN A 165 17.60 11.49 -0.99
N ALA A 166 16.68 10.53 -1.15
CA ALA A 166 16.99 9.23 -1.74
C ALA A 166 17.45 9.34 -3.20
N THR A 167 16.86 10.26 -3.98
CA THR A 167 17.29 10.53 -5.36
C THR A 167 18.77 10.93 -5.40
N LYS A 168 19.20 11.82 -4.51
CA LYS A 168 20.62 12.23 -4.43
C LYS A 168 21.54 11.04 -4.14
N LEU A 169 21.12 10.15 -3.23
CA LEU A 169 21.87 8.93 -2.90
C LEU A 169 21.95 7.98 -4.11
N ILE A 170 20.86 7.83 -4.88
CA ILE A 170 20.83 7.00 -6.09
C ILE A 170 21.78 7.57 -7.17
N ASP A 171 21.80 8.91 -7.33
CA ASP A 171 22.72 9.59 -8.24
C ASP A 171 24.21 9.38 -7.83
N GLU A 172 24.51 9.52 -6.54
CA GLU A 172 25.84 9.25 -5.99
C GLU A 172 26.29 7.80 -6.21
N LEU A 173 25.35 6.84 -6.11
CA LEU A 173 25.60 5.42 -6.33
C LEU A 173 25.62 5.06 -7.82
N GLN A 174 25.28 5.97 -8.71
CA GLN A 174 25.18 5.77 -10.16
C GLN A 174 24.26 4.62 -10.55
N ILE A 175 23.16 4.41 -9.80
CA ILE A 175 22.16 3.39 -10.11
C ILE A 175 21.19 3.97 -11.14
N PRO A 176 20.98 3.30 -12.30
CA PRO A 176 19.99 3.74 -13.29
C PRO A 176 18.58 3.75 -12.68
N TYR A 177 17.82 4.81 -12.91
CA TYR A 177 16.45 4.94 -12.37
C TYR A 177 15.51 3.83 -12.85
N GLU A 178 15.69 3.35 -14.08
CA GLU A 178 14.93 2.22 -14.61
C GLU A 178 15.15 0.89 -13.88
N ASP A 179 16.16 0.81 -13.04
CA ASP A 179 16.45 -0.36 -12.20
C ASP A 179 16.00 -0.17 -10.74
N VAL A 180 15.31 0.94 -10.43
CA VAL A 180 14.83 1.24 -9.07
C VAL A 180 13.32 1.15 -8.99
N LEU A 181 12.82 0.37 -8.01
CA LEU A 181 11.42 0.30 -7.64
C LEU A 181 11.20 1.01 -6.30
N VAL A 182 10.35 2.02 -6.29
CA VAL A 182 10.05 2.81 -5.09
C VAL A 182 8.80 2.26 -4.41
N SER A 183 8.94 1.86 -3.16
CA SER A 183 7.83 1.43 -2.29
C SER A 183 7.60 2.47 -1.20
N ASN A 184 6.40 3.04 -1.15
CA ASN A 184 5.99 3.94 -0.06
C ASN A 184 5.10 3.16 0.90
N PHE A 185 5.59 2.88 2.10
CA PHE A 185 4.92 2.08 3.12
C PHE A 185 4.48 2.94 4.31
N ASP A 186 3.48 2.45 5.04
CA ASP A 186 3.21 2.95 6.39
C ASP A 186 4.27 2.40 7.36
N ALA A 187 4.53 3.12 8.44
CA ALA A 187 5.56 2.76 9.41
C ALA A 187 5.35 1.40 10.07
N ASP A 188 4.11 0.91 10.08
CA ASP A 188 3.69 -0.40 10.61
C ASP A 188 3.51 -1.48 9.54
N THR A 189 3.88 -1.20 8.29
CA THR A 189 3.72 -2.15 7.18
C THR A 189 4.73 -3.29 7.26
N CYS A 190 4.23 -4.52 7.40
CA CYS A 190 5.04 -5.74 7.41
C CYS A 190 4.87 -6.47 6.06
N PRO A 191 5.83 -6.38 5.13
CA PRO A 191 5.72 -7.09 3.86
C PRO A 191 5.81 -8.60 4.05
N HIS A 192 5.06 -9.35 3.23
CA HIS A 192 5.19 -10.80 3.15
C HIS A 192 6.60 -11.18 2.67
N PRO A 193 7.21 -12.28 3.14
CA PRO A 193 8.56 -12.67 2.72
C PRO A 193 8.79 -12.68 1.21
N GLU A 194 7.81 -13.08 0.42
CA GLU A 194 7.89 -13.13 -1.05
C GLU A 194 7.52 -11.80 -1.75
N TYR A 195 7.26 -10.73 -1.01
CA TYR A 195 6.73 -9.49 -1.57
C TYR A 195 7.64 -8.88 -2.62
N PHE A 196 8.90 -8.63 -2.30
CA PHE A 196 9.86 -7.97 -3.22
C PHE A 196 10.23 -8.88 -4.38
N SER A 197 10.34 -10.17 -4.16
CA SER A 197 10.56 -11.14 -5.24
C SER A 197 9.39 -11.17 -6.22
N TYR A 198 8.15 -11.15 -5.73
CA TYR A 198 6.96 -11.10 -6.59
C TYR A 198 6.84 -9.75 -7.32
N LEU A 199 7.15 -8.65 -6.65
CA LEU A 199 7.16 -7.32 -7.24
C LEU A 199 8.20 -7.23 -8.37
N THR A 200 9.43 -7.69 -8.14
CA THR A 200 10.48 -7.74 -9.16
C THR A 200 10.08 -8.62 -10.35
N TYR A 201 9.48 -9.78 -10.08
CA TYR A 201 8.96 -10.66 -11.13
C TYR A 201 7.92 -9.95 -12.00
N THR A 202 6.96 -9.28 -11.37
CA THR A 202 5.90 -8.54 -12.06
C THR A 202 6.47 -7.35 -12.84
N PHE A 203 7.39 -6.62 -12.26
CA PHE A 203 8.08 -5.48 -12.89
C PHE A 203 8.83 -5.90 -14.16
N LEU A 204 9.66 -6.92 -14.07
CA LEU A 204 10.50 -7.35 -15.20
C LEU A 204 9.69 -7.89 -16.38
N LEU A 205 8.52 -8.47 -16.12
CA LEU A 205 7.63 -8.99 -17.16
C LEU A 205 6.64 -7.95 -17.69
N HIS A 206 6.53 -6.77 -17.05
CA HIS A 206 5.59 -5.74 -17.49
C HIS A 206 6.10 -5.02 -18.74
N PRO A 207 5.31 -4.90 -19.82
CA PRO A 207 5.76 -4.30 -21.08
C PRO A 207 6.14 -2.81 -20.93
N ASN A 208 5.47 -2.07 -20.04
CA ASN A 208 5.74 -0.66 -19.75
C ASN A 208 6.27 -0.48 -18.33
N ARG A 209 7.24 -1.30 -17.91
CA ARG A 209 7.72 -1.40 -16.54
C ARG A 209 8.20 -0.07 -15.93
N THR A 210 8.77 0.81 -16.74
CA THR A 210 9.29 2.14 -16.34
C THR A 210 8.21 3.22 -16.21
N ARG A 211 6.93 2.89 -16.43
CA ARG A 211 5.79 3.80 -16.32
C ARG A 211 4.61 3.10 -15.65
N ALA A 212 4.89 2.24 -14.68
CA ALA A 212 3.88 1.43 -14.04
C ALA A 212 3.82 1.71 -12.53
N SER A 213 2.62 1.60 -11.98
CA SER A 213 2.38 1.57 -10.54
C SER A 213 1.82 0.21 -10.16
N TYR A 214 2.31 -0.33 -9.05
CA TYR A 214 1.95 -1.66 -8.55
C TYR A 214 1.25 -1.51 -7.22
N GLN A 215 0.00 -1.93 -7.14
CA GLN A 215 -0.79 -1.85 -5.92
C GLN A 215 -0.86 -3.22 -5.25
N PRO A 216 -0.20 -3.41 -4.09
CA PRO A 216 -0.36 -4.61 -3.30
C PRO A 216 -1.71 -4.64 -2.59
N VAL A 217 -2.15 -5.84 -2.20
CA VAL A 217 -3.27 -5.98 -1.27
C VAL A 217 -2.76 -5.76 0.15
N ALA A 218 -3.25 -4.71 0.81
CA ALA A 218 -3.01 -4.51 2.23
C ALA A 218 -3.95 -5.40 3.05
N VAL A 219 -3.38 -6.18 3.97
CA VAL A 219 -4.11 -7.03 4.89
C VAL A 219 -3.94 -6.46 6.29
N TYR A 220 -5.01 -5.98 6.88
CA TYR A 220 -5.00 -5.34 8.20
C TYR A 220 -5.06 -6.42 9.31
N ASN A 221 -3.92 -7.04 9.62
CA ASN A 221 -3.86 -8.16 10.56
C ASN A 221 -2.72 -8.12 11.59
N ASN A 222 -1.71 -7.27 11.44
CA ASN A 222 -0.53 -7.28 12.32
C ASN A 222 -0.83 -6.82 13.76
N ASN A 223 -1.75 -5.89 13.98
CA ASN A 223 -2.13 -5.36 15.30
C ASN A 223 -3.65 -5.36 15.53
N ILE A 224 -4.38 -6.16 14.77
CA ILE A 224 -5.85 -6.18 14.80
C ILE A 224 -6.40 -6.68 16.15
N TRP A 225 -5.67 -7.57 16.82
CA TRP A 225 -6.12 -8.18 18.06
C TRP A 225 -6.06 -7.23 19.25
N ASP A 226 -5.22 -6.19 19.18
CA ASP A 226 -5.11 -5.14 20.20
C ASP A 226 -6.20 -4.06 20.02
N SER A 227 -6.96 -4.12 18.92
CA SER A 227 -7.99 -3.16 18.59
C SER A 227 -9.37 -3.56 19.17
N PRO A 228 -10.23 -2.59 19.52
CA PRO A 228 -11.61 -2.85 19.90
C PRO A 228 -12.38 -3.64 18.84
N ALA A 229 -13.38 -4.44 19.27
CA ALA A 229 -14.13 -5.35 18.38
C ALA A 229 -14.74 -4.64 17.14
N MET A 230 -15.24 -3.42 17.29
CA MET A 230 -15.81 -2.65 16.17
C MET A 230 -14.74 -2.30 15.13
N LEU A 231 -13.55 -1.89 15.56
CA LEU A 231 -12.44 -1.58 14.63
C LEU A 231 -11.94 -2.84 13.92
N ARG A 232 -11.94 -4.00 14.59
CA ARG A 232 -11.63 -5.29 13.95
C ARG A 232 -12.57 -5.61 12.79
N ILE A 233 -13.88 -5.39 12.97
CA ILE A 233 -14.89 -5.60 11.93
C ILE A 233 -14.63 -4.66 10.74
N ILE A 234 -14.38 -3.38 11.00
CA ILE A 234 -14.11 -2.37 9.95
C ILE A 234 -12.84 -2.73 9.17
N ASN A 235 -11.75 -3.05 9.85
CA ASN A 235 -10.47 -3.39 9.23
C ASN A 235 -10.56 -4.67 8.38
N ASN A 236 -11.25 -5.70 8.88
CA ASN A 236 -11.51 -6.91 8.09
C ASN A 236 -12.37 -6.59 6.85
N SER A 237 -13.41 -5.78 7.00
CA SER A 237 -14.25 -5.35 5.87
C SER A 237 -13.43 -4.59 4.81
N THR A 238 -12.48 -3.74 5.24
CA THR A 238 -11.56 -3.03 4.35
C THR A 238 -10.66 -3.99 3.60
N THR A 239 -10.13 -5.02 4.25
CA THR A 239 -9.34 -6.08 3.58
C THR A 239 -10.14 -6.78 2.49
N PHE A 240 -11.39 -7.21 2.76
CA PHE A 240 -12.26 -7.83 1.76
C PHE A 240 -12.58 -6.88 0.60
N TRP A 241 -12.82 -5.61 0.92
CA TRP A 241 -13.07 -4.59 -0.10
C TRP A 241 -11.86 -4.41 -1.00
N LEU A 242 -10.63 -4.35 -0.46
CA LEU A 242 -9.40 -4.25 -1.23
C LEU A 242 -9.19 -5.45 -2.15
N PHE A 243 -9.41 -6.68 -1.66
CA PHE A 243 -9.34 -7.88 -2.50
C PHE A 243 -10.30 -7.81 -3.69
N THR A 244 -11.49 -7.28 -3.47
CA THR A 244 -12.50 -7.14 -4.52
C THR A 244 -12.14 -6.02 -5.49
N ASP A 245 -11.78 -4.86 -4.96
CA ASP A 245 -11.62 -3.62 -5.73
C ASP A 245 -10.39 -3.66 -6.64
N LEU A 246 -9.27 -4.18 -6.12
CA LEU A 246 -8.02 -4.32 -6.88
C LEU A 246 -8.08 -5.40 -7.96
N ALA A 247 -9.02 -6.34 -7.88
CA ALA A 247 -9.22 -7.36 -8.92
C ALA A 247 -10.07 -6.86 -10.09
N ARG A 248 -10.73 -5.72 -9.96
CA ARG A 248 -11.69 -5.20 -10.96
C ARG A 248 -10.96 -4.38 -12.02
N PRO A 249 -11.12 -4.70 -13.31
CA PRO A 249 -10.38 -4.04 -14.38
C PRO A 249 -10.75 -2.56 -14.59
N GLU A 250 -11.93 -2.14 -14.12
CA GLU A 250 -12.37 -0.75 -14.21
C GLU A 250 -11.82 0.14 -13.08
N ARG A 251 -11.05 -0.40 -12.14
CA ARG A 251 -10.41 0.35 -11.05
C ARG A 251 -8.96 0.66 -11.39
N LEU A 252 -8.64 1.94 -11.48
CA LEU A 252 -7.34 2.46 -11.91
C LEU A 252 -6.76 3.46 -10.90
N PHE A 253 -6.90 3.19 -9.60
CA PHE A 253 -6.33 4.07 -8.57
C PHE A 253 -5.50 3.27 -7.57
N THR A 254 -4.50 3.94 -7.00
CA THR A 254 -3.62 3.39 -5.98
C THR A 254 -4.04 3.86 -4.60
N PHE A 255 -3.68 3.08 -3.58
CA PHE A 255 -3.85 3.40 -2.17
C PHE A 255 -2.55 3.93 -1.56
N SER A 256 -2.55 4.21 -0.26
CA SER A 256 -1.42 4.82 0.44
C SER A 256 -0.13 4.00 0.40
N SER A 257 -0.24 2.66 0.46
CA SER A 257 0.93 1.77 0.38
C SER A 257 1.00 1.14 -1.00
N HIS A 258 1.87 1.66 -1.85
CA HIS A 258 2.02 1.21 -3.23
C HIS A 258 3.48 1.29 -3.70
N CYS A 259 3.76 0.67 -4.84
CA CYS A 259 5.05 0.72 -5.50
C CYS A 259 4.93 1.29 -6.89
N MET A 260 5.96 1.98 -7.35
CA MET A 260 6.04 2.51 -8.69
C MET A 260 7.46 2.37 -9.23
N SER A 261 7.60 2.38 -10.55
CA SER A 261 8.90 2.62 -11.18
C SER A 261 9.37 4.04 -10.86
N PHE A 262 10.66 4.21 -10.74
CA PHE A 262 11.26 5.51 -10.44
C PHE A 262 11.15 6.46 -11.63
#